data_70fab0fcddd1f4cf38b047ece56e512d
#
_entry.id   70fab0fcddd1f4cf38b047ece56e512d
#
_cell.length_a   1.000
_cell.length_b   1.000
_cell.length_c   1.000
_cell.angle_alpha   90.00
_cell.angle_beta   90.00
_cell.angle_gamma   90.00
#
_symmetry.space_group_name_H-M   'P 1'
#
loop_
_entity.id
_entity.type
_entity.pdbx_description
1 polymer ?
#
loop_
_entity_poly.entity_id
_entity_poly.type
_entity_poly.pdbx_seq_one_letter_code
_entity_poly.pdbx_strand_id
1 'polypeptide(L)' 'MYSKETENTDLKKARQSLIEELEAINWYETRIEDTKDPKLKEILEHNRDEEKEHVAMLIEWIRKNDSEQDKKFEEHD' A
#
# COMPACT_ATOMS: atom_id res chain seq x y z
N MET A 1 15.74 -17.14 16.65
CA MET A 1 16.18 -16.76 15.30
C MET A 1 15.07 -17.07 14.30
N TYR A 2 14.79 -16.14 13.46
CA TYR A 2 13.86 -16.33 12.37
C TYR A 2 14.29 -17.42 11.44
N SER A 3 13.38 -18.24 10.99
CA SER A 3 13.64 -19.12 9.86
C SER A 3 13.44 -18.31 8.58
N LYS A 4 14.12 -18.69 7.52
CA LYS A 4 13.95 -18.05 6.20
C LYS A 4 12.51 -18.14 5.72
N GLU A 5 11.84 -19.26 6.04
CA GLU A 5 10.43 -19.46 5.69
C GLU A 5 9.53 -18.45 6.37
N THR A 6 9.78 -18.14 7.65
CA THR A 6 8.99 -17.18 8.42
C THR A 6 9.17 -15.77 7.83
N GLU A 7 10.41 -15.37 7.54
CA GLU A 7 10.70 -14.09 6.92
C GLU A 7 10.03 -13.95 5.56
N ASN A 8 10.14 -14.98 4.71
CA ASN A 8 9.51 -14.98 3.39
C ASN A 8 7.99 -14.91 3.50
N THR A 9 7.41 -15.56 4.50
CA THR A 9 5.97 -15.56 4.71
C THR A 9 5.48 -14.16 5.08
N ASP A 10 6.18 -13.48 5.97
CA ASP A 10 5.81 -12.12 6.36
C ASP A 10 6.00 -11.13 5.21
N LEU A 11 7.06 -11.26 4.45
CA LEU A 11 7.26 -10.44 3.25
C LEU A 11 6.17 -10.66 2.21
N LYS A 12 5.76 -11.91 2.01
CA LYS A 12 4.66 -12.22 1.11
C LYS A 12 3.35 -11.61 1.59
N LYS A 13 3.09 -11.67 2.89
CA LYS A 13 1.90 -11.06 3.49
C LYS A 13 1.91 -9.54 3.30
N ALA A 14 3.05 -8.91 3.54
CA ALA A 14 3.19 -7.47 3.35
C ALA A 14 2.97 -7.07 1.89
N ARG A 15 3.54 -7.82 0.95
CA ARG A 15 3.35 -7.57 -0.48
C ARG A 15 1.90 -7.76 -0.89
N GLN A 16 1.24 -8.80 -0.38
CA GLN A 16 -0.17 -9.03 -0.68
C GLN A 16 -1.04 -7.91 -0.11
N SER A 17 -0.75 -7.46 1.10
CA SER A 17 -1.46 -6.31 1.69
C SER A 17 -1.25 -5.06 0.86
N LEU A 18 -0.04 -4.85 0.36
CA LEU A 18 0.26 -3.70 -0.50
C LEU A 18 -0.55 -3.75 -1.80
N ILE A 19 -0.66 -4.92 -2.42
CA ILE A 19 -1.48 -5.10 -3.62
C ILE A 19 -2.94 -4.71 -3.32
N GLU A 20 -3.47 -5.19 -2.21
CA GLU A 20 -4.86 -4.92 -1.81
C GLU A 20 -5.08 -3.43 -1.53
N GLU A 21 -4.13 -2.76 -0.88
CA GLU A 21 -4.24 -1.33 -0.64
C GLU A 21 -4.21 -0.52 -1.94
N LEU A 22 -3.37 -0.92 -2.89
CA LEU A 22 -3.31 -0.27 -4.19
C LEU A 22 -4.62 -0.48 -4.97
N GLU A 23 -5.19 -1.67 -4.91
CA GLU A 23 -6.50 -1.96 -5.50
C GLU A 23 -7.59 -1.11 -4.86
N ALA A 24 -7.53 -0.95 -3.53
CA ALA A 24 -8.49 -0.11 -2.81
C ALA A 24 -8.44 1.34 -3.27
N ILE A 25 -7.24 1.88 -3.50
CA ILE A 25 -7.08 3.24 -4.03
C ILE A 25 -7.79 3.37 -5.37
N ASN A 26 -7.58 2.42 -6.28
CA ASN A 26 -8.24 2.43 -7.58
C ASN A 26 -9.75 2.33 -7.46
N TRP A 27 -10.23 1.52 -6.54
CA TRP A 27 -11.65 1.37 -6.27
C TRP A 27 -12.27 2.71 -5.81
N TYR A 28 -11.60 3.41 -4.90
CA TYR A 28 -12.05 4.74 -4.45
C TYR A 28 -12.00 5.77 -5.58
N GLU A 29 -10.94 5.77 -6.39
CA GLU A 29 -10.80 6.70 -7.51
C GLU A 29 -11.97 6.55 -8.50
N THR A 30 -12.37 5.31 -8.81
CA THR A 30 -13.50 5.06 -9.68
C THR A 30 -14.80 5.65 -9.11
N ARG A 31 -15.01 5.45 -7.80
CA ARG A 31 -16.21 5.98 -7.14
C ARG A 31 -16.20 7.50 -7.02
N ILE A 32 -15.03 8.09 -6.82
CA ILE A 32 -14.87 9.55 -6.78
C ILE A 32 -15.25 10.14 -8.13
N GLU A 33 -14.83 9.52 -9.22
CA GLU A 33 -15.16 9.97 -10.57
C GLU A 33 -16.66 9.85 -10.87
N ASP A 34 -17.30 8.82 -10.36
CA ASP A 34 -18.70 8.50 -10.66
C ASP A 34 -19.70 9.28 -9.80
N THR A 35 -19.35 9.62 -8.57
CA THR A 35 -20.33 10.24 -7.68
C THR A 35 -20.62 11.67 -8.06
N LYS A 36 -21.90 12.06 -7.91
CA LYS A 36 -22.35 13.44 -8.11
C LYS A 36 -22.67 14.13 -6.78
N ASP A 37 -22.53 13.40 -5.68
CA ASP A 37 -22.78 13.91 -4.35
C ASP A 37 -21.48 14.49 -3.77
N PRO A 38 -21.39 15.82 -3.56
CA PRO A 38 -20.15 16.43 -3.04
C PRO A 38 -19.73 15.93 -1.67
N LYS A 39 -20.70 15.59 -0.83
CA LYS A 39 -20.43 15.07 0.53
C LYS A 39 -19.83 13.67 0.46
N LEU A 40 -20.41 12.81 -0.37
CA LEU A 40 -19.90 11.47 -0.56
C LEU A 40 -18.51 11.51 -1.19
N LYS A 41 -18.32 12.39 -2.17
CA LYS A 41 -17.01 12.57 -2.80
C LYS A 41 -15.93 12.91 -1.78
N GLU A 42 -16.22 13.82 -0.87
CA GLU A 42 -15.29 14.23 0.18
C GLU A 42 -14.92 13.05 1.09
N ILE A 43 -15.90 12.23 1.47
CA ILE A 43 -15.67 11.03 2.29
C ILE A 43 -14.77 10.03 1.55
N LEU A 44 -15.06 9.80 0.27
CA LEU A 44 -14.30 8.88 -0.55
C LEU A 44 -12.85 9.34 -0.75
N GLU A 45 -12.66 10.64 -0.95
CA GLU A 45 -11.32 11.22 -1.07
C GLU A 45 -10.52 11.05 0.23
N HIS A 46 -11.16 11.24 1.38
CA HIS A 46 -10.54 11.03 2.67
C HIS A 46 -10.10 9.57 2.84
N ASN A 47 -10.99 8.63 2.52
CA ASN A 47 -10.70 7.20 2.63
C ASN A 47 -9.57 6.79 1.66
N ARG A 48 -9.58 7.34 0.44
CA ARG A 48 -8.50 7.11 -0.52
C ARG A 48 -7.14 7.56 0.04
N ASP A 49 -7.12 8.73 0.66
CA ASP A 49 -5.88 9.28 1.21
C ASP A 49 -5.36 8.45 2.38
N GLU A 50 -6.27 7.88 3.20
CA GLU A 50 -5.87 6.94 4.25
C GLU A 50 -5.26 5.67 3.67
N GLU A 51 -5.80 5.16 2.55
CA GLU A 51 -5.21 4.00 1.89
C GLU A 51 -3.80 4.30 1.36
N LYS A 52 -3.56 5.53 0.90
CA LYS A 52 -2.21 5.94 0.48
C LYS A 52 -1.23 5.96 1.65
N GLU A 53 -1.69 6.32 2.83
CA GLU A 53 -0.87 6.24 4.04
C GLU A 53 -0.52 4.79 4.36
N HIS A 54 -1.49 3.87 4.27
CA HIS A 54 -1.25 2.44 4.48
C HIS A 54 -0.21 1.90 3.50
N VAL A 55 -0.28 2.33 2.23
CA VAL A 55 0.71 1.98 1.21
C VAL A 55 2.11 2.41 1.65
N ALA A 56 2.25 3.65 2.12
CA ALA A 56 3.52 4.19 2.57
C ALA A 56 4.09 3.39 3.75
N MET A 57 3.23 3.04 4.71
CA MET A 57 3.62 2.25 5.88
C MET A 57 4.12 0.86 5.48
N LEU A 58 3.42 0.21 4.56
CA LEU A 58 3.81 -1.11 4.07
C LEU A 58 5.12 -1.08 3.29
N ILE A 59 5.30 -0.08 2.43
CA ILE A 59 6.54 0.09 1.68
C ILE A 59 7.71 0.32 2.64
N GLU A 60 7.54 1.15 3.65
CA GLU A 60 8.57 1.39 4.65
C GLU A 60 8.96 0.10 5.37
N TRP A 61 7.98 -0.69 5.79
CA TRP A 61 8.26 -1.97 6.45
C TRP A 61 8.97 -2.95 5.51
N ILE A 62 8.52 -3.03 4.25
CA ILE A 62 9.14 -3.90 3.24
C ILE A 62 10.60 -3.50 3.02
N ARG A 63 10.89 -2.21 2.90
CA ARG A 63 12.26 -1.73 2.73
C ARG A 63 13.16 -2.14 3.89
N LYS A 64 12.66 -2.08 5.12
CA LYS A 64 13.42 -2.47 6.31
C LYS A 64 13.66 -3.97 6.40
N ASN A 65 12.84 -4.78 5.76
CA ASN A 65 12.88 -6.25 5.89
C ASN A 65 13.27 -6.97 4.61
N ASP A 66 13.48 -6.25 3.52
CA ASP A 66 13.91 -6.78 2.22
C ASP A 66 15.02 -5.88 1.68
N SER A 67 16.26 -6.26 1.96
CA SER A 67 17.43 -5.45 1.59
C SER A 67 17.55 -5.23 0.09
N GLU A 68 17.17 -6.19 -0.72
CA GLU A 68 17.23 -6.07 -2.18
C GLU A 68 16.20 -5.04 -2.67
N GLN A 69 15.00 -5.07 -2.10
CA GLN A 69 13.97 -4.09 -2.44
C GLN A 69 14.40 -2.68 -2.02
N ASP A 70 14.99 -2.54 -0.86
CA ASP A 70 15.49 -1.24 -0.37
C ASP A 70 16.58 -0.71 -1.29
N LYS A 71 17.51 -1.57 -1.69
CA LYS A 71 18.57 -1.22 -2.63
C LYS A 71 18.01 -0.67 -3.95
N LYS A 72 16.96 -1.30 -4.46
CA LYS A 72 16.32 -0.83 -5.70
C LYS A 72 15.69 0.55 -5.54
N PHE A 73 15.09 0.82 -4.40
CA PHE A 73 14.59 2.16 -4.12
C PHE A 73 15.74 3.18 -4.10
N GLU A 74 16.83 2.86 -3.42
CA GLU A 74 18.00 3.76 -3.35
C GLU A 74 18.60 4.03 -4.74
N GLU A 75 18.66 3.04 -5.60
CA GLU A 75 19.19 3.19 -6.96
C GLU A 75 18.31 4.13 -7.80
N HIS A 76 17.04 4.28 -7.48
CA HIS A 76 16.10 5.10 -8.24
C HIS A 76 15.75 6.42 -7.54
N ASP A 77 16.29 6.65 -6.36
CA ASP A 77 16.12 7.93 -5.70
C ASP A 77 17.02 8.98 -6.35
#